data_c21e66e82bcaecab2a5e5ff660b2c9b7
#
_entry.id   c21e66e82bcaecab2a5e5ff660b2c9b7
#
_cell.length_a   1.000
_cell.length_b   1.000
_cell.length_c   1.000
_cell.angle_alpha   90.00
_cell.angle_beta   90.00
_cell.angle_gamma   90.00
#
_symmetry.space_group_name_H-M   'P 1'
#
loop_
_entity.id
_entity.type
_entity.pdbx_description
1 polymer ?
#
loop_
_entity_poly.entity_id
_entity_poly.type
_entity_poly.pdbx_seq_one_letter_code
_entity_poly.pdbx_strand_id
1 'polypeptide(L)'
;MAAELTDPDASGIVARLETLTSWHADWRGLRVAVLGLGVTGFAVADTLTELGADVLVLAPEVDDDRARILEVIGARLVRHPLDAVPDELAGFAPELVVASPGFHPDHPVLEWAGAKGVAVWGDIELAWRVRDKVNAAEWILVTGTNGKTTTVQLAATFLAANGLRAAPCGNIGVPVLDAVRDPGGFDVLVVELSSYQLHHLPKTGPGALHPWASVTLNVADDHLDWHGSPEAYRAAKATVYANTRVACVYNRADEATMHMVEDAEVEEGARAIGFGLDVPGPSDLGVVEGILCDRAFLEERRTAALEIITLAELEPRGLAAPHIVQNILAASALVRSYGVPVGVIHDALGDFRLDAHRIETVAVSGGIRWIDDSKATNPHAAEASLRAFGKVVWIVGGLLKGVDADALVAAHVGRLRAAIVIGVDRAALVAAFRRHAPELPLFEVVTEDTETVMPEAVALAATVAEPGDTVLLAPAAASMDQFADYADRGRRFHEAVRARLGGEADGDSAPLDPTGEG
;
A
#
# COMPACT_ATOMS: atom_id res chain seq x y z
N MET A 1 -11.35 26.46 40.13
CA MET A 1 -10.75 25.33 40.86
C MET A 1 -11.77 24.21 40.76
N ALA A 2 -11.81 23.53 39.61
CA ALA A 2 -12.60 22.33 39.38
C ALA A 2 -11.69 21.14 39.71
N ALA A 3 -12.08 20.36 40.71
CA ALA A 3 -11.40 19.12 41.07
C ALA A 3 -11.64 18.13 39.93
N GLU A 4 -10.59 17.71 39.25
CA GLU A 4 -10.59 16.49 38.43
C GLU A 4 -10.94 15.32 39.34
N LEU A 5 -12.16 14.86 39.25
CA LEU A 5 -12.56 13.55 39.74
C LEU A 5 -11.95 12.51 38.80
N THR A 6 -10.70 12.15 38.99
CA THR A 6 -10.12 10.94 38.40
C THR A 6 -10.84 9.74 39.02
N ASP A 7 -11.62 9.05 38.20
CA ASP A 7 -12.25 7.78 38.54
C ASP A 7 -11.10 6.79 38.97
N PRO A 8 -11.09 6.25 40.17
CA PRO A 8 -10.06 5.32 40.59
C PRO A 8 -10.00 4.03 39.75
N ASP A 9 -11.08 3.67 39.05
CA ASP A 9 -11.13 2.58 38.09
C ASP A 9 -10.34 2.91 36.81
N ALA A 10 -10.33 4.16 36.35
CA ALA A 10 -9.62 4.56 35.12
C ALA A 10 -8.09 4.38 35.27
N SER A 11 -7.50 4.66 36.43
CA SER A 11 -6.07 4.45 36.67
C SER A 11 -5.68 2.96 36.66
N GLY A 12 -6.55 2.09 37.13
CA GLY A 12 -6.38 0.64 37.07
C GLY A 12 -6.42 0.08 35.67
N ILE A 13 -7.32 0.59 34.82
CA ILE A 13 -7.43 0.21 33.41
C ILE A 13 -6.17 0.61 32.64
N VAL A 14 -5.69 1.84 32.77
CA VAL A 14 -4.47 2.32 32.11
C VAL A 14 -3.28 1.45 32.50
N ALA A 15 -3.09 1.21 33.81
CA ALA A 15 -2.01 0.35 34.30
C ALA A 15 -2.11 -1.09 33.74
N ARG A 16 -3.32 -1.63 33.61
CA ARG A 16 -3.55 -2.94 32.98
C ARG A 16 -3.11 -2.93 31.52
N LEU A 17 -3.56 -1.93 30.72
CA LEU A 17 -3.22 -1.82 29.31
C LEU A 17 -1.71 -1.66 29.07
N GLU A 18 -0.98 -1.02 29.98
CA GLU A 18 0.48 -0.91 29.92
C GLU A 18 1.19 -2.26 30.08
N THR A 19 0.59 -3.22 30.81
CA THR A 19 1.15 -4.57 30.97
C THR A 19 0.89 -5.50 29.80
N LEU A 20 -0.03 -5.16 28.90
CA LEU A 20 -0.40 -5.97 27.74
C LEU A 20 0.61 -5.78 26.60
N THR A 21 1.79 -6.37 26.74
CA THR A 21 2.94 -6.26 25.81
C THR A 21 3.40 -7.60 25.23
N SER A 22 2.64 -8.67 25.47
CA SER A 22 2.95 -10.03 25.03
C SER A 22 1.65 -10.77 24.73
N TRP A 23 1.69 -11.72 23.80
CA TRP A 23 0.61 -12.69 23.59
C TRP A 23 0.21 -13.41 24.88
N HIS A 24 1.19 -13.66 25.75
CA HIS A 24 1.04 -14.42 26.97
C HIS A 24 0.64 -13.57 28.19
N ALA A 25 0.39 -12.27 28.00
CA ALA A 25 -0.14 -11.41 29.04
C ALA A 25 -1.60 -11.77 29.39
N ASP A 26 -2.13 -11.19 30.46
CA ASP A 26 -3.51 -11.50 30.89
C ASP A 26 -4.54 -10.61 30.18
N TRP A 27 -4.94 -11.05 28.99
CA TRP A 27 -5.99 -10.43 28.16
C TRP A 27 -7.41 -10.83 28.57
N ARG A 28 -7.58 -11.82 29.43
CA ARG A 28 -8.87 -12.42 29.76
C ARG A 28 -9.83 -11.42 30.37
N GLY A 29 -11.05 -11.38 29.79
CA GLY A 29 -12.12 -10.50 30.26
C GLY A 29 -11.84 -9.01 30.05
N LEU A 30 -10.78 -8.62 29.30
CA LEU A 30 -10.63 -7.24 28.82
C LEU A 30 -11.78 -6.92 27.88
N ARG A 31 -12.55 -5.89 28.18
CA ARG A 31 -13.67 -5.46 27.33
C ARG A 31 -13.13 -4.58 26.20
N VAL A 32 -13.18 -5.12 24.96
CA VAL A 32 -12.65 -4.42 23.78
C VAL A 32 -13.76 -4.17 22.77
N ALA A 33 -13.92 -2.91 22.36
CA ALA A 33 -14.76 -2.57 21.23
C ALA A 33 -13.91 -2.50 19.95
N VAL A 34 -14.30 -3.23 18.91
CA VAL A 34 -13.64 -3.23 17.60
C VAL A 34 -14.48 -2.45 16.61
N LEU A 35 -13.92 -1.40 15.98
CA LEU A 35 -14.60 -0.57 14.99
C LEU A 35 -14.31 -1.05 13.59
N GLY A 36 -15.38 -1.45 12.87
CA GLY A 36 -15.31 -1.97 11.51
C GLY A 36 -15.08 -3.47 11.45
N LEU A 37 -15.60 -4.11 10.39
CA LEU A 37 -15.48 -5.55 10.14
C LEU A 37 -15.00 -5.85 8.72
N GLY A 38 -14.09 -5.02 8.20
CA GLY A 38 -13.29 -5.38 7.04
C GLY A 38 -12.29 -6.50 7.37
N VAL A 39 -11.35 -6.75 6.47
CA VAL A 39 -10.31 -7.78 6.67
C VAL A 39 -9.53 -7.53 7.96
N THR A 40 -9.11 -6.29 8.20
CA THR A 40 -8.36 -5.89 9.42
C THR A 40 -9.19 -6.04 10.69
N GLY A 41 -10.42 -5.51 10.71
CA GLY A 41 -11.27 -5.58 11.90
C GLY A 41 -11.65 -7.01 12.28
N PHE A 42 -11.82 -7.89 11.29
CA PHE A 42 -12.03 -9.32 11.54
C PHE A 42 -10.81 -9.97 12.18
N ALA A 43 -9.59 -9.72 11.64
CA ALA A 43 -8.34 -10.24 12.22
C ALA A 43 -8.12 -9.74 13.67
N VAL A 44 -8.50 -8.49 13.97
CA VAL A 44 -8.48 -7.92 15.33
C VAL A 44 -9.45 -8.67 16.24
N ALA A 45 -10.72 -8.83 15.83
CA ALA A 45 -11.74 -9.48 16.64
C ALA A 45 -11.39 -10.95 16.95
N ASP A 46 -10.92 -11.68 15.94
CA ASP A 46 -10.52 -13.07 16.04
C ASP A 46 -9.30 -13.22 17.00
N THR A 47 -8.29 -12.36 16.84
CA THR A 47 -7.11 -12.36 17.71
C THR A 47 -7.48 -12.09 19.18
N LEU A 48 -8.27 -11.06 19.44
CA LEU A 48 -8.67 -10.69 20.79
C LEU A 48 -9.53 -11.76 21.46
N THR A 49 -10.40 -12.41 20.67
CA THR A 49 -11.22 -13.52 21.16
C THR A 49 -10.34 -14.75 21.51
N GLU A 50 -9.34 -15.07 20.68
CA GLU A 50 -8.36 -16.13 20.96
C GLU A 50 -7.58 -15.85 22.26
N LEU A 51 -7.28 -14.57 22.55
CA LEU A 51 -6.64 -14.12 23.77
C LEU A 51 -7.56 -14.15 25.01
N GLY A 52 -8.87 -14.39 24.82
CA GLY A 52 -9.87 -14.46 25.88
C GLY A 52 -10.44 -13.11 26.30
N ALA A 53 -10.27 -12.06 25.50
CA ALA A 53 -10.93 -10.78 25.71
C ALA A 53 -12.44 -10.88 25.45
N ASP A 54 -13.22 -9.97 26.06
CA ASP A 54 -14.64 -9.80 25.81
C ASP A 54 -14.81 -8.79 24.66
N VAL A 55 -15.20 -9.28 23.47
CA VAL A 55 -15.14 -8.51 22.23
C VAL A 55 -16.52 -8.07 21.74
N LEU A 56 -16.71 -6.76 21.51
CA LEU A 56 -17.86 -6.17 20.88
C LEU A 56 -17.44 -5.55 19.54
N VAL A 57 -17.91 -6.09 18.43
CA VAL A 57 -17.65 -5.55 17.09
C VAL A 57 -18.79 -4.61 16.68
N LEU A 58 -18.44 -3.44 16.18
CA LEU A 58 -19.35 -2.42 15.69
C LEU A 58 -19.12 -2.21 14.19
N ALA A 59 -20.13 -2.43 13.36
CA ALA A 59 -20.03 -2.23 11.92
C ALA A 59 -21.37 -1.84 11.30
N PRO A 60 -21.41 -0.97 10.26
CA PRO A 60 -22.66 -0.58 9.60
C PRO A 60 -23.25 -1.73 8.79
N GLU A 61 -22.43 -2.38 8.01
CA GLU A 61 -22.79 -3.50 7.15
C GLU A 61 -21.84 -4.67 7.37
N VAL A 62 -22.37 -5.87 7.34
CA VAL A 62 -21.61 -7.10 7.55
C VAL A 62 -22.21 -8.19 6.69
N ASP A 63 -21.41 -8.89 5.91
CA ASP A 63 -21.85 -10.07 5.22
C ASP A 63 -22.20 -11.18 6.23
N ASP A 64 -23.18 -12.01 5.86
CA ASP A 64 -23.75 -13.03 6.76
C ASP A 64 -22.72 -14.13 7.12
N ASP A 65 -21.72 -14.40 6.29
CA ASP A 65 -20.72 -15.41 6.58
C ASP A 65 -19.75 -14.91 7.66
N ARG A 66 -19.27 -13.66 7.56
CA ARG A 66 -18.45 -13.03 8.62
C ARG A 66 -19.22 -12.90 9.93
N ALA A 67 -20.50 -12.51 9.86
CA ALA A 67 -21.34 -12.43 11.07
C ALA A 67 -21.44 -13.78 11.77
N ARG A 68 -21.67 -14.88 11.02
CA ARG A 68 -21.73 -16.24 11.57
C ARG A 68 -20.39 -16.68 12.18
N ILE A 69 -19.27 -16.36 11.53
CA ILE A 69 -17.96 -16.71 12.07
C ILE A 69 -17.71 -15.95 13.38
N LEU A 70 -18.05 -14.66 13.48
CA LEU A 70 -17.92 -13.89 14.74
C LEU A 70 -18.71 -14.55 15.87
N GLU A 71 -19.95 -14.98 15.61
CA GLU A 71 -20.76 -15.68 16.62
C GLU A 71 -20.11 -16.99 17.07
N VAL A 72 -19.55 -17.78 16.14
CA VAL A 72 -18.85 -19.05 16.43
C VAL A 72 -17.61 -18.82 17.30
N ILE A 73 -16.82 -17.79 17.04
CA ILE A 73 -15.64 -17.47 17.85
C ILE A 73 -15.99 -16.80 19.18
N GLY A 74 -17.25 -16.37 19.38
CA GLY A 74 -17.73 -15.80 20.63
C GLY A 74 -17.67 -14.28 20.73
N ALA A 75 -17.39 -13.56 19.63
CA ALA A 75 -17.46 -12.10 19.58
C ALA A 75 -18.92 -11.64 19.38
N ARG A 76 -19.30 -10.55 20.04
CA ARG A 76 -20.62 -9.93 19.87
C ARG A 76 -20.59 -8.94 18.71
N LEU A 77 -21.63 -8.92 17.87
CA LEU A 77 -21.77 -7.99 16.76
C LEU A 77 -22.95 -7.04 16.99
N VAL A 78 -22.70 -5.74 16.83
CA VAL A 78 -23.72 -4.70 16.75
C VAL A 78 -23.67 -4.06 15.36
N ARG A 79 -24.78 -4.18 14.62
CA ARG A 79 -24.94 -3.51 13.32
C ARG A 79 -25.51 -2.11 13.54
N HIS A 80 -24.70 -1.10 13.28
CA HIS A 80 -25.06 0.31 13.49
C HIS A 80 -24.36 1.19 12.45
N PRO A 81 -25.01 2.23 11.89
CA PRO A 81 -24.39 3.15 10.92
C PRO A 81 -23.14 3.86 11.44
N LEU A 82 -22.99 3.95 12.77
CA LEU A 82 -21.89 4.59 13.50
C LEU A 82 -21.79 6.12 13.29
N ASP A 83 -22.85 6.72 12.78
CA ASP A 83 -23.04 8.19 12.72
C ASP A 83 -23.31 8.83 14.10
N ALA A 84 -23.57 7.98 15.09
CA ALA A 84 -23.68 8.31 16.51
C ALA A 84 -23.11 7.16 17.35
N VAL A 85 -22.97 7.38 18.65
CA VAL A 85 -22.51 6.37 19.60
C VAL A 85 -23.65 5.40 19.91
N PRO A 86 -23.53 4.10 19.62
CA PRO A 86 -24.58 3.13 19.96
C PRO A 86 -24.78 2.96 21.48
N ASP A 87 -26.01 2.79 21.93
CA ASP A 87 -26.33 2.52 23.35
C ASP A 87 -25.64 1.23 23.85
N GLU A 88 -25.54 0.22 22.97
CA GLU A 88 -24.86 -1.05 23.25
C GLU A 88 -23.38 -0.84 23.57
N LEU A 89 -22.68 0.10 22.91
CA LEU A 89 -21.31 0.43 23.19
C LEU A 89 -21.18 1.10 24.57
N ALA A 90 -22.05 2.05 24.87
CA ALA A 90 -22.07 2.72 26.17
C ALA A 90 -22.38 1.72 27.29
N GLY A 91 -23.33 0.81 27.09
CA GLY A 91 -23.69 -0.27 28.04
C GLY A 91 -22.61 -1.34 28.19
N PHE A 92 -21.80 -1.59 27.16
CA PHE A 92 -20.65 -2.51 27.19
C PHE A 92 -19.51 -1.96 28.03
N ALA A 93 -19.37 -0.64 28.12
CA ALA A 93 -18.32 0.05 28.86
C ALA A 93 -16.92 -0.50 28.54
N PRO A 94 -16.42 -0.35 27.29
CA PRO A 94 -15.14 -0.90 26.87
C PRO A 94 -13.98 -0.29 27.66
N GLU A 95 -12.95 -1.08 27.92
CA GLU A 95 -11.67 -0.65 28.48
C GLU A 95 -10.68 -0.23 27.39
N LEU A 96 -10.92 -0.72 26.16
CA LEU A 96 -10.11 -0.46 24.98
C LEU A 96 -11.01 -0.37 23.74
N VAL A 97 -10.70 0.53 22.85
CA VAL A 97 -11.25 0.57 21.47
C VAL A 97 -10.11 0.21 20.51
N VAL A 98 -10.35 -0.71 19.58
CA VAL A 98 -9.44 -0.96 18.45
C VAL A 98 -10.11 -0.51 17.16
N ALA A 99 -9.55 0.51 16.52
CA ALA A 99 -10.11 1.11 15.33
C ALA A 99 -9.50 0.53 14.05
N SER A 100 -10.34 0.16 13.08
CA SER A 100 -9.87 -0.12 11.71
C SER A 100 -9.32 1.17 11.08
N PRO A 101 -8.28 1.10 10.23
CA PRO A 101 -7.54 2.28 9.74
C PRO A 101 -8.37 3.33 9.00
N GLY A 102 -9.52 2.94 8.42
CA GLY A 102 -10.37 3.83 7.64
C GLY A 102 -11.21 4.81 8.45
N PHE A 103 -11.33 4.63 9.77
CA PHE A 103 -12.10 5.56 10.60
C PHE A 103 -11.36 6.88 10.74
N HIS A 104 -12.06 7.98 10.44
CA HIS A 104 -11.50 9.32 10.58
C HIS A 104 -11.30 9.68 12.06
N PRO A 105 -10.25 10.42 12.44
CA PRO A 105 -9.97 10.76 13.85
C PRO A 105 -11.10 11.48 14.58
N ASP A 106 -11.92 12.27 13.90
CA ASP A 106 -13.10 12.97 14.43
C ASP A 106 -14.39 12.13 14.40
N HIS A 107 -14.26 10.81 14.16
CA HIS A 107 -15.43 9.93 14.16
C HIS A 107 -16.11 9.92 15.52
N PRO A 108 -17.48 10.02 15.60
CA PRO A 108 -18.22 10.17 16.86
C PRO A 108 -17.85 9.14 17.95
N VAL A 109 -17.59 7.90 17.56
CA VAL A 109 -17.19 6.83 18.51
C VAL A 109 -15.77 7.07 19.04
N LEU A 110 -14.83 7.57 18.22
CA LEU A 110 -13.46 7.87 18.66
C LEU A 110 -13.42 9.11 19.56
N GLU A 111 -14.17 10.15 19.23
CA GLU A 111 -14.35 11.32 20.11
C GLU A 111 -14.98 10.94 21.45
N TRP A 112 -16.00 10.07 21.43
CA TRP A 112 -16.61 9.54 22.64
C TRP A 112 -15.61 8.77 23.50
N ALA A 113 -14.80 7.88 22.88
CA ALA A 113 -13.77 7.13 23.60
C ALA A 113 -12.77 8.09 24.27
N GLY A 114 -12.26 9.09 23.54
CA GLY A 114 -11.38 10.13 24.06
C GLY A 114 -12.00 10.91 25.22
N ALA A 115 -13.28 11.33 25.09
CA ALA A 115 -14.01 12.05 26.16
C ALA A 115 -14.24 11.19 27.41
N LYS A 116 -14.26 9.87 27.27
CA LYS A 116 -14.39 8.90 28.39
C LYS A 116 -13.04 8.43 28.93
N GLY A 117 -11.91 8.85 28.35
CA GLY A 117 -10.58 8.36 28.73
C GLY A 117 -10.34 6.90 28.35
N VAL A 118 -11.12 6.35 27.43
CA VAL A 118 -10.91 4.99 26.88
C VAL A 118 -9.79 5.04 25.86
N ALA A 119 -8.79 4.16 26.02
CA ALA A 119 -7.67 4.06 25.08
C ALA A 119 -8.15 3.61 23.69
N VAL A 120 -7.51 4.18 22.65
CA VAL A 120 -7.75 3.78 21.25
C VAL A 120 -6.44 3.28 20.68
N TRP A 121 -6.44 2.04 20.20
CA TRP A 121 -5.30 1.43 19.47
C TRP A 121 -5.66 1.20 18.01
N GLY A 122 -4.65 1.17 17.13
CA GLY A 122 -4.75 0.62 15.79
C GLY A 122 -4.42 -0.88 15.77
N ASP A 123 -4.68 -1.51 14.64
CA ASP A 123 -4.34 -2.92 14.36
C ASP A 123 -2.83 -3.20 14.48
N ILE A 124 -2.01 -2.25 14.06
CA ILE A 124 -0.54 -2.37 14.06
C ILE A 124 0.02 -2.33 15.47
N GLU A 125 -0.48 -1.45 16.35
CA GLU A 125 -0.10 -1.44 17.76
C GLU A 125 -0.48 -2.75 18.44
N LEU A 126 -1.72 -3.21 18.23
CA LEU A 126 -2.15 -4.50 18.79
C LEU A 126 -1.24 -5.64 18.30
N ALA A 127 -0.95 -5.71 17.01
CA ALA A 127 -0.09 -6.74 16.44
C ALA A 127 1.34 -6.69 16.99
N TRP A 128 1.89 -5.50 17.23
CA TRP A 128 3.18 -5.33 17.86
C TRP A 128 3.20 -5.86 19.29
N ARG A 129 2.14 -5.60 20.06
CA ARG A 129 2.02 -6.04 21.43
C ARG A 129 1.91 -7.55 21.58
N VAL A 130 1.32 -8.24 20.59
CA VAL A 130 1.09 -9.70 20.63
C VAL A 130 2.03 -10.51 19.72
N ARG A 131 3.08 -9.87 19.19
CA ARG A 131 3.97 -10.47 18.16
C ARG A 131 4.77 -11.70 18.61
N ASP A 132 4.75 -12.01 19.89
CA ASP A 132 5.53 -13.10 20.50
C ASP A 132 4.71 -14.38 20.74
N LYS A 133 3.65 -14.61 19.96
CA LYS A 133 2.83 -15.83 20.06
C LYS A 133 3.67 -17.10 19.92
N VAL A 134 4.57 -17.14 18.95
CA VAL A 134 5.51 -18.23 18.67
C VAL A 134 6.93 -17.75 18.95
N ASN A 135 7.36 -16.76 18.18
CA ASN A 135 8.62 -16.03 18.32
C ASN A 135 8.41 -14.60 17.83
N ALA A 136 9.03 -13.63 18.49
CA ALA A 136 8.93 -12.23 18.09
C ALA A 136 9.76 -12.01 16.81
N ALA A 137 9.11 -12.01 15.66
CA ALA A 137 9.75 -11.69 14.40
C ALA A 137 10.33 -10.27 14.41
N GLU A 138 11.42 -10.03 13.69
CA GLU A 138 11.88 -8.68 13.38
C GLU A 138 10.95 -8.03 12.38
N TRP A 139 10.71 -6.72 12.54
CA TRP A 139 9.86 -5.97 11.61
C TRP A 139 10.67 -5.02 10.76
N ILE A 140 10.44 -5.04 9.45
CA ILE A 140 10.90 -4.04 8.48
C ILE A 140 9.67 -3.29 8.00
N LEU A 141 9.65 -1.96 8.18
CA LEU A 141 8.48 -1.14 7.88
C LEU A 141 8.63 -0.41 6.54
N VAL A 142 7.58 -0.46 5.73
CA VAL A 142 7.55 0.20 4.42
C VAL A 142 6.32 1.08 4.29
N THR A 143 6.54 2.37 4.04
CA THR A 143 5.49 3.32 3.66
C THR A 143 5.89 4.14 2.45
N GLY A 144 5.02 5.00 2.01
CA GLY A 144 5.18 5.89 0.86
C GLY A 144 3.82 6.16 0.20
N THR A 145 3.74 7.10 -0.69
CA THR A 145 2.53 7.27 -1.50
C THR A 145 2.43 6.11 -2.49
N ASN A 146 3.51 5.80 -3.21
CA ASN A 146 3.57 4.74 -4.23
C ASN A 146 4.73 3.76 -3.97
N GLY A 147 4.67 2.58 -4.60
CA GLY A 147 5.75 1.58 -4.58
C GLY A 147 5.76 0.63 -3.39
N LYS A 148 4.95 0.86 -2.35
CA LYS A 148 4.92 0.07 -1.11
C LYS A 148 4.86 -1.43 -1.35
N THR A 149 3.81 -1.90 -2.01
CA THR A 149 3.56 -3.33 -2.24
C THR A 149 4.73 -4.02 -2.94
N THR A 150 5.23 -3.41 -4.03
CA THR A 150 6.39 -3.94 -4.77
C THR A 150 7.63 -4.03 -3.89
N THR A 151 7.91 -2.99 -3.08
CA THR A 151 9.06 -2.96 -2.19
C THR A 151 8.96 -4.02 -1.09
N VAL A 152 7.77 -4.20 -0.50
CA VAL A 152 7.52 -5.21 0.54
C VAL A 152 7.70 -6.62 -0.02
N GLN A 153 7.17 -6.88 -1.22
CA GLN A 153 7.32 -8.16 -1.90
C GLN A 153 8.77 -8.46 -2.28
N LEU A 154 9.48 -7.48 -2.86
CA LEU A 154 10.90 -7.60 -3.16
C LEU A 154 11.72 -7.93 -1.90
N ALA A 155 11.52 -7.15 -0.82
CA ALA A 155 12.26 -7.35 0.42
C ALA A 155 11.99 -8.74 1.04
N ALA A 156 10.71 -9.17 1.09
CA ALA A 156 10.36 -10.50 1.58
C ALA A 156 10.95 -11.62 0.71
N THR A 157 10.95 -11.45 -0.62
CA THR A 157 11.57 -12.39 -1.56
C THR A 157 13.08 -12.50 -1.33
N PHE A 158 13.78 -11.38 -1.15
CA PHE A 158 15.23 -11.37 -0.89
C PHE A 158 15.59 -12.02 0.44
N LEU A 159 14.80 -11.76 1.48
CA LEU A 159 14.98 -12.41 2.80
C LEU A 159 14.73 -13.93 2.71
N ALA A 160 13.67 -14.34 2.00
CA ALA A 160 13.38 -15.77 1.80
C ALA A 160 14.47 -16.47 0.98
N ALA A 161 14.99 -15.82 -0.06
CA ALA A 161 16.12 -16.35 -0.84
C ALA A 161 17.40 -16.46 0.00
N ASN A 162 17.54 -15.67 1.06
CA ASN A 162 18.62 -15.79 2.06
C ASN A 162 18.38 -16.89 3.12
N GLY A 163 17.32 -17.68 2.96
CA GLY A 163 17.01 -18.81 3.85
C GLY A 163 16.22 -18.42 5.11
N LEU A 164 15.72 -17.19 5.21
CA LEU A 164 14.89 -16.73 6.32
C LEU A 164 13.42 -17.04 6.06
N ARG A 165 12.68 -17.33 7.11
CA ARG A 165 11.23 -17.37 7.04
C ARG A 165 10.68 -15.96 7.11
N ALA A 166 10.45 -15.34 5.97
CA ALA A 166 9.99 -13.96 5.83
C ALA A 166 8.66 -13.90 5.08
N ALA A 167 7.81 -12.94 5.46
CA ALA A 167 6.53 -12.70 4.78
C ALA A 167 6.22 -11.22 4.60
N PRO A 168 5.60 -10.85 3.46
CA PRO A 168 4.97 -9.56 3.27
C PRO A 168 3.60 -9.55 3.97
N CYS A 169 3.28 -8.49 4.71
CA CYS A 169 1.99 -8.37 5.40
C CYS A 169 1.61 -6.90 5.63
N GLY A 170 0.47 -6.66 6.24
CA GLY A 170 0.00 -5.34 6.65
C GLY A 170 -1.10 -4.78 5.79
N ASN A 171 -0.91 -3.60 5.21
CA ASN A 171 -1.89 -2.96 4.31
C ASN A 171 -1.96 -3.65 2.93
N ILE A 172 -1.49 -4.87 2.83
CA ILE A 172 -1.54 -5.72 1.64
C ILE A 172 -1.82 -7.17 2.03
N GLY A 173 -2.54 -7.91 1.17
CA GLY A 173 -2.68 -9.36 1.29
C GLY A 173 -3.10 -9.81 2.69
N VAL A 174 -2.14 -10.31 3.45
CA VAL A 174 -2.33 -10.86 4.79
C VAL A 174 -2.26 -9.77 5.86
N PRO A 175 -3.27 -9.59 6.72
CA PRO A 175 -3.19 -8.70 7.88
C PRO A 175 -2.00 -9.05 8.78
N VAL A 176 -1.40 -8.04 9.42
CA VAL A 176 -0.25 -8.28 10.32
C VAL A 176 -0.61 -9.23 11.46
N LEU A 177 -1.82 -9.14 12.00
CA LEU A 177 -2.29 -10.03 13.07
C LEU A 177 -2.34 -11.49 12.63
N ASP A 178 -2.76 -11.78 11.40
CA ASP A 178 -2.77 -13.14 10.88
C ASP A 178 -1.33 -13.66 10.68
N ALA A 179 -0.42 -12.82 10.21
CA ALA A 179 1.01 -13.17 10.11
C ALA A 179 1.63 -13.45 11.47
N VAL A 180 1.34 -12.63 12.49
CA VAL A 180 1.78 -12.83 13.89
C VAL A 180 1.25 -14.14 14.47
N ARG A 181 0.05 -14.55 14.07
CA ARG A 181 -0.62 -15.76 14.55
C ARG A 181 -0.20 -17.04 13.81
N ASP A 182 0.58 -16.94 12.73
CA ASP A 182 1.05 -18.12 12.00
C ASP A 182 1.74 -19.12 12.93
N PRO A 183 1.31 -20.39 12.98
CA PRO A 183 1.81 -21.38 13.94
C PRO A 183 3.28 -21.75 13.71
N GLY A 184 3.82 -21.49 12.52
CA GLY A 184 5.23 -21.70 12.24
C GLY A 184 6.12 -20.52 12.64
N GLY A 185 5.53 -19.35 12.90
CA GLY A 185 6.25 -18.10 13.16
C GLY A 185 7.06 -17.61 11.95
N PHE A 186 7.63 -16.44 12.06
CA PHE A 186 8.52 -15.84 11.05
C PHE A 186 9.79 -15.33 11.72
N ASP A 187 10.89 -15.25 10.98
CA ASP A 187 12.11 -14.56 11.39
C ASP A 187 11.97 -13.05 11.16
N VAL A 188 11.37 -12.67 10.03
CA VAL A 188 11.17 -11.27 9.62
C VAL A 188 9.79 -11.08 9.00
N LEU A 189 9.10 -10.03 9.42
CA LEU A 189 7.90 -9.53 8.77
C LEU A 189 8.23 -8.21 8.04
N VAL A 190 7.93 -8.16 6.74
CA VAL A 190 8.03 -6.91 5.97
C VAL A 190 6.65 -6.30 5.90
N VAL A 191 6.45 -5.23 6.68
CA VAL A 191 5.12 -4.67 6.97
C VAL A 191 4.85 -3.44 6.12
N GLU A 192 3.86 -3.54 5.22
CA GLU A 192 3.32 -2.39 4.52
C GLU A 192 2.43 -1.57 5.45
N LEU A 193 2.68 -0.27 5.55
CA LEU A 193 1.90 0.64 6.38
C LEU A 193 1.27 1.77 5.56
N SER A 194 -0.04 1.95 5.72
CA SER A 194 -0.75 3.14 5.23
C SER A 194 -0.50 4.35 6.13
N SER A 195 -0.76 5.55 5.62
CA SER A 195 -0.71 6.77 6.45
C SER A 195 -1.76 6.77 7.56
N TYR A 196 -2.88 6.08 7.36
CA TYR A 196 -3.93 5.91 8.37
C TYR A 196 -3.44 5.07 9.55
N GLN A 197 -2.79 3.94 9.28
CA GLN A 197 -2.20 3.07 10.32
C GLN A 197 -1.11 3.81 11.09
N LEU A 198 -0.23 4.53 10.39
CA LEU A 198 0.85 5.31 11.00
C LEU A 198 0.34 6.46 11.89
N HIS A 199 -0.82 7.05 11.55
CA HIS A 199 -1.46 8.10 12.36
C HIS A 199 -1.79 7.62 13.79
N HIS A 200 -2.21 6.38 13.95
CA HIS A 200 -2.61 5.79 15.22
C HIS A 200 -1.45 5.19 16.03
N LEU A 201 -0.21 5.18 15.49
CA LEU A 201 0.91 4.58 16.19
C LEU A 201 1.46 5.47 17.30
N PRO A 202 1.60 4.94 18.53
CA PRO A 202 2.29 5.66 19.59
C PRO A 202 3.79 5.71 19.30
N LYS A 203 4.42 6.85 19.59
CA LYS A 203 5.87 7.03 19.43
C LYS A 203 6.66 6.58 20.66
N THR A 204 5.99 6.47 21.79
CA THR A 204 6.60 6.11 23.08
C THR A 204 5.71 5.12 23.83
N GLY A 205 6.24 4.52 24.88
CA GLY A 205 5.51 3.59 25.74
C GLY A 205 5.44 2.16 25.19
N PRO A 206 4.68 1.28 25.84
CA PRO A 206 4.69 -0.16 25.56
C PRO A 206 4.18 -0.56 24.17
N GLY A 207 3.39 0.31 23.53
CA GLY A 207 2.86 0.09 22.18
C GLY A 207 3.74 0.65 21.07
N ALA A 208 4.80 1.39 21.41
CA ALA A 208 5.71 1.96 20.41
C ALA A 208 6.47 0.85 19.66
N LEU A 209 6.54 0.98 18.35
CA LEU A 209 7.29 0.05 17.51
C LEU A 209 8.78 0.35 17.59
N HIS A 210 9.61 -0.69 17.58
CA HIS A 210 11.07 -0.64 17.49
C HIS A 210 11.52 -1.48 16.29
N PRO A 211 11.29 -1.04 15.04
CA PRO A 211 11.55 -1.84 13.86
C PRO A 211 13.05 -1.99 13.62
N TRP A 212 13.44 -3.08 12.93
CA TRP A 212 14.81 -3.28 12.46
C TRP A 212 15.23 -2.18 11.49
N ALA A 213 14.43 -1.96 10.44
CA ALA A 213 14.64 -0.93 9.44
C ALA A 213 13.30 -0.38 8.94
N SER A 214 13.33 0.85 8.44
CA SER A 214 12.14 1.55 7.97
C SER A 214 12.41 2.34 6.70
N VAL A 215 11.41 2.50 5.84
CA VAL A 215 11.51 3.33 4.63
C VAL A 215 10.24 4.14 4.37
N THR A 216 10.42 5.39 3.95
CA THR A 216 9.44 6.17 3.20
C THR A 216 9.92 6.29 1.76
N LEU A 217 9.19 5.66 0.81
CA LEU A 217 9.62 5.55 -0.59
C LEU A 217 9.51 6.87 -1.35
N ASN A 218 8.44 7.59 -1.10
CA ASN A 218 8.11 8.88 -1.72
C ASN A 218 6.89 9.49 -1.03
N VAL A 219 6.73 10.80 -1.19
CA VAL A 219 5.57 11.54 -0.67
C VAL A 219 5.01 12.45 -1.75
N ALA A 220 3.79 12.16 -2.18
CA ALA A 220 3.00 13.00 -3.06
C ALA A 220 1.61 13.18 -2.44
N ASP A 221 0.89 14.21 -2.85
CA ASP A 221 -0.43 14.49 -2.29
C ASP A 221 -1.40 13.33 -2.57
N ASP A 222 -1.95 12.79 -1.49
CA ASP A 222 -2.96 11.72 -1.48
C ASP A 222 -3.70 11.76 -0.13
N HIS A 223 -4.93 11.26 -0.10
CA HIS A 223 -5.73 11.17 1.13
C HIS A 223 -5.89 12.50 1.91
N LEU A 224 -5.95 13.63 1.20
CA LEU A 224 -6.09 14.95 1.82
C LEU A 224 -7.47 15.14 2.46
N ASP A 225 -8.48 14.46 1.97
CA ASP A 225 -9.81 14.35 2.53
C ASP A 225 -9.80 13.77 3.96
N TRP A 226 -8.90 12.83 4.23
CA TRP A 226 -8.77 12.18 5.54
C TRP A 226 -7.80 12.92 6.47
N HIS A 227 -6.64 13.36 5.97
CA HIS A 227 -5.62 14.02 6.80
C HIS A 227 -5.85 15.51 7.01
N GLY A 228 -6.71 16.14 6.19
CA GLY A 228 -7.02 17.56 6.23
C GLY A 228 -5.95 18.48 5.62
N SER A 229 -4.68 18.05 5.57
CA SER A 229 -3.59 18.81 4.92
C SER A 229 -2.42 17.94 4.47
N PRO A 230 -1.61 18.41 3.48
CA PRO A 230 -0.38 17.74 3.08
C PRO A 230 0.63 17.58 4.23
N GLU A 231 0.71 18.54 5.14
CA GLU A 231 1.61 18.52 6.30
C GLU A 231 1.22 17.40 7.26
N ALA A 232 -0.08 17.25 7.58
CA ALA A 232 -0.58 16.18 8.44
C ALA A 232 -0.33 14.79 7.80
N TYR A 233 -0.52 14.67 6.49
CA TYR A 233 -0.19 13.44 5.74
C TYR A 233 1.30 13.09 5.82
N ARG A 234 2.20 14.08 5.64
CA ARG A 234 3.65 13.92 5.77
C ARG A 234 4.04 13.54 7.19
N ALA A 235 3.47 14.22 8.19
CA ALA A 235 3.73 13.94 9.61
C ALA A 235 3.31 12.51 10.00
N ALA A 236 2.17 12.03 9.49
CA ALA A 236 1.74 10.64 9.70
C ALA A 236 2.75 9.65 9.10
N LYS A 237 3.23 9.88 7.85
CA LYS A 237 4.23 9.00 7.23
C LYS A 237 5.59 9.02 7.95
N ALA A 238 6.02 10.17 8.44
CA ALA A 238 7.28 10.31 9.17
C ALA A 238 7.35 9.42 10.42
N THR A 239 6.19 9.06 11.02
CA THR A 239 6.12 8.16 12.18
C THR A 239 6.77 6.79 11.90
N VAL A 240 6.88 6.36 10.64
CA VAL A 240 7.51 5.07 10.27
C VAL A 240 8.95 4.95 10.78
N TYR A 241 9.67 6.07 10.92
CA TYR A 241 11.07 6.07 11.36
C TYR A 241 11.26 6.05 12.87
N ALA A 242 10.19 6.34 13.64
CA ALA A 242 10.28 6.39 15.09
C ALA A 242 10.89 5.10 15.67
N ASN A 243 11.87 5.25 16.55
CA ASN A 243 12.57 4.15 17.25
C ASN A 243 13.20 3.09 16.31
N THR A 244 13.48 3.41 15.03
CA THR A 244 14.18 2.50 14.11
C THR A 244 15.56 2.16 14.66
N ARG A 245 15.91 0.85 14.67
CA ARG A 245 17.11 0.35 15.36
C ARG A 245 18.37 0.32 14.48
N VAL A 246 18.25 0.08 13.17
CA VAL A 246 19.42 -0.18 12.32
C VAL A 246 19.50 0.74 11.10
N ALA A 247 18.43 0.85 10.31
CA ALA A 247 18.48 1.64 9.08
C ALA A 247 17.20 2.41 8.79
N CYS A 248 17.31 3.72 8.61
CA CYS A 248 16.29 4.60 8.07
C CYS A 248 16.59 4.83 6.59
N VAL A 249 15.82 4.17 5.72
CA VAL A 249 16.00 4.24 4.27
C VAL A 249 15.15 5.37 3.70
N TYR A 250 15.71 6.21 2.81
CA TYR A 250 15.03 7.37 2.26
C TYR A 250 15.35 7.59 0.78
N ASN A 251 14.45 8.23 0.05
CA ASN A 251 14.61 8.56 -1.35
C ASN A 251 15.35 9.89 -1.50
N ARG A 252 16.55 9.87 -2.08
CA ARG A 252 17.38 11.08 -2.30
C ARG A 252 16.79 12.06 -3.30
N ALA A 253 15.88 11.61 -4.16
CA ALA A 253 15.20 12.47 -5.12
C ALA A 253 13.93 13.12 -4.55
N ASP A 254 13.54 12.79 -3.31
CA ASP A 254 12.36 13.31 -2.63
C ASP A 254 12.78 14.00 -1.32
N GLU A 255 12.82 15.35 -1.36
CA GLU A 255 13.24 16.19 -0.26
C GLU A 255 12.42 15.96 1.03
N ALA A 256 11.12 15.63 0.89
CA ALA A 256 10.28 15.33 2.05
C ALA A 256 10.78 14.09 2.80
N THR A 257 11.21 13.03 2.11
CA THR A 257 11.74 11.82 2.77
C THR A 257 13.09 12.07 3.44
N MET A 258 13.92 12.98 2.90
CA MET A 258 15.18 13.39 3.50
C MET A 258 14.94 14.09 4.84
N HIS A 259 14.07 15.10 4.86
CA HIS A 259 13.72 15.82 6.08
C HIS A 259 13.09 14.89 7.14
N MET A 260 12.25 13.92 6.72
CA MET A 260 11.67 12.95 7.65
C MET A 260 12.73 12.13 8.39
N VAL A 261 13.83 11.76 7.71
CA VAL A 261 14.93 11.02 8.35
C VAL A 261 15.82 11.94 9.20
N GLU A 262 16.04 13.18 8.79
CA GLU A 262 16.80 14.17 9.56
C GLU A 262 16.13 14.50 10.90
N ASP A 263 14.77 14.57 10.91
CA ASP A 263 13.96 14.90 12.07
C ASP A 263 13.57 13.67 12.92
N ALA A 264 13.94 12.45 12.49
CA ALA A 264 13.49 11.21 13.12
C ALA A 264 14.16 10.95 14.48
N GLU A 265 13.37 10.64 15.49
CA GLU A 265 13.87 10.09 16.76
C GLU A 265 14.07 8.58 16.61
N VAL A 266 15.32 8.15 16.54
CA VAL A 266 15.73 6.77 16.28
C VAL A 266 16.59 6.22 17.42
N GLU A 267 16.82 4.90 17.44
CA GLU A 267 17.74 4.31 18.40
C GLU A 267 19.21 4.62 18.09
N GLU A 268 20.05 4.65 19.12
CA GLU A 268 21.48 4.91 18.97
C GLU A 268 22.13 3.86 18.05
N GLY A 269 22.84 4.34 17.04
CA GLY A 269 23.49 3.49 16.03
C GLY A 269 22.68 3.27 14.76
N ALA A 270 21.42 3.69 14.70
CA ALA A 270 20.66 3.69 13.45
C ALA A 270 21.32 4.58 12.39
N ARG A 271 21.30 4.12 11.14
CA ARG A 271 21.97 4.80 10.01
C ARG A 271 20.94 5.30 9.00
N ALA A 272 21.13 6.52 8.51
CA ALA A 272 20.44 7.02 7.33
C ALA A 272 21.07 6.38 6.07
N ILE A 273 20.27 5.75 5.23
CA ILE A 273 20.67 5.08 3.99
C ILE A 273 19.84 5.66 2.84
N GLY A 274 20.50 6.38 1.93
CA GLY A 274 19.84 6.94 0.76
C GLY A 274 19.68 5.93 -0.38
N PHE A 275 18.63 6.06 -1.18
CA PHE A 275 18.54 5.42 -2.49
C PHE A 275 18.13 6.43 -3.57
N GLY A 276 18.56 6.18 -4.81
CA GLY A 276 18.26 7.06 -5.95
C GLY A 276 18.69 6.47 -7.28
N LEU A 277 18.29 7.10 -8.38
CA LEU A 277 18.66 6.67 -9.74
C LEU A 277 19.99 7.26 -10.23
N ASP A 278 20.58 8.11 -9.45
CA ASP A 278 21.87 8.77 -9.69
C ASP A 278 23.01 8.04 -8.99
N VAL A 279 24.24 8.53 -9.21
CA VAL A 279 25.45 7.96 -8.60
C VAL A 279 25.38 8.00 -7.07
N PRO A 280 25.53 6.86 -6.38
CA PRO A 280 25.38 6.78 -4.93
C PRO A 280 26.59 7.38 -4.19
N GLY A 281 26.32 8.06 -3.08
CA GLY A 281 27.30 8.43 -2.06
C GLY A 281 27.73 7.24 -1.18
N PRO A 282 28.65 7.46 -0.20
CA PRO A 282 29.17 6.37 0.64
C PRO A 282 28.18 5.75 1.66
N SER A 283 26.96 6.24 1.71
CA SER A 283 25.89 5.70 2.55
C SER A 283 24.63 5.43 1.74
N ASP A 284 24.76 5.28 0.41
CA ASP A 284 23.63 5.18 -0.49
C ASP A 284 23.69 3.95 -1.38
N LEU A 285 22.53 3.60 -1.94
CA LEU A 285 22.38 2.75 -3.10
C LEU A 285 21.95 3.60 -4.31
N GLY A 286 22.42 3.27 -5.51
CA GLY A 286 22.13 4.07 -6.69
C GLY A 286 22.50 3.37 -7.99
N VAL A 287 22.56 4.13 -9.08
CA VAL A 287 22.86 3.61 -10.41
C VAL A 287 24.11 4.27 -10.98
N VAL A 288 25.03 3.46 -11.49
CA VAL A 288 26.26 3.91 -12.15
C VAL A 288 26.35 3.21 -13.50
N GLU A 289 26.32 3.95 -14.60
CA GLU A 289 26.45 3.40 -15.97
C GLU A 289 25.49 2.22 -16.25
N GLY A 290 24.26 2.30 -15.72
CA GLY A 290 23.25 1.23 -15.88
C GLY A 290 23.39 0.05 -14.92
N ILE A 291 24.27 0.13 -13.91
CA ILE A 291 24.48 -0.89 -12.88
C ILE A 291 23.89 -0.38 -11.56
N LEU A 292 23.01 -1.15 -10.93
CA LEU A 292 22.52 -0.89 -9.58
C LEU A 292 23.61 -1.27 -8.58
N CYS A 293 24.01 -0.31 -7.74
CA CYS A 293 25.15 -0.44 -6.84
C CYS A 293 24.79 -0.15 -5.38
N ASP A 294 25.41 -0.92 -4.46
CA ASP A 294 25.42 -0.66 -3.01
C ASP A 294 26.78 -0.07 -2.59
N ARG A 295 26.73 1.16 -2.04
CA ARG A 295 27.87 1.82 -1.37
C ARG A 295 27.65 2.02 0.12
N ALA A 296 26.56 1.52 0.68
CA ALA A 296 26.19 1.72 2.07
C ALA A 296 26.73 0.62 3.00
N PHE A 297 26.79 -0.63 2.52
CA PHE A 297 27.00 -1.81 3.35
C PHE A 297 28.29 -2.57 3.02
N LEU A 298 29.39 -1.84 2.78
CA LEU A 298 30.74 -2.38 2.63
C LEU A 298 31.75 -1.53 3.38
N GLU A 299 32.87 -2.09 3.76
CA GLU A 299 33.92 -1.38 4.52
C GLU A 299 34.56 -0.28 3.67
N GLU A 300 34.89 -0.59 2.41
CA GLU A 300 35.55 0.31 1.45
C GLU A 300 34.56 1.28 0.76
N ARG A 301 33.41 1.56 1.34
CA ARG A 301 32.31 2.37 0.76
C ARG A 301 32.73 3.74 0.20
N ARG A 302 33.91 4.27 0.58
CA ARG A 302 34.42 5.53 0.05
C ARG A 302 35.01 5.40 -1.35
N THR A 303 35.53 4.22 -1.70
CA THR A 303 36.28 3.98 -2.94
C THR A 303 35.76 2.84 -3.78
N ALA A 304 34.86 2.02 -3.25
CA ALA A 304 34.26 0.85 -3.92
C ALA A 304 32.74 0.85 -3.83
N ALA A 305 32.10 0.07 -4.69
CA ALA A 305 30.68 -0.26 -4.68
C ALA A 305 30.52 -1.75 -4.97
N LEU A 306 29.47 -2.34 -4.41
CA LEU A 306 29.04 -3.70 -4.76
C LEU A 306 27.99 -3.62 -5.87
N GLU A 307 28.21 -4.35 -6.94
CA GLU A 307 27.22 -4.52 -8.01
C GLU A 307 26.06 -5.40 -7.53
N ILE A 308 24.82 -4.96 -7.77
CA ILE A 308 23.62 -5.72 -7.48
C ILE A 308 23.13 -6.41 -8.76
N ILE A 309 22.80 -5.64 -9.80
CA ILE A 309 22.29 -6.11 -11.10
C ILE A 309 22.37 -4.97 -12.12
N THR A 310 22.38 -5.30 -13.41
CA THR A 310 22.35 -4.30 -14.49
C THR A 310 20.92 -4.01 -14.96
N LEU A 311 20.68 -2.82 -15.50
CA LEU A 311 19.41 -2.47 -16.14
C LEU A 311 19.12 -3.39 -17.35
N ALA A 312 20.16 -3.80 -18.07
CA ALA A 312 20.04 -4.71 -19.21
C ALA A 312 19.52 -6.10 -18.82
N GLU A 313 19.82 -6.58 -17.61
CA GLU A 313 19.30 -7.83 -17.06
C GLU A 313 17.85 -7.67 -16.55
N LEU A 314 17.47 -6.47 -16.09
CA LEU A 314 16.12 -6.17 -15.61
C LEU A 314 15.12 -5.96 -16.76
N GLU A 315 15.58 -5.43 -17.91
CA GLU A 315 14.72 -5.03 -19.04
C GLU A 315 13.86 -6.19 -19.60
N PRO A 316 14.40 -7.40 -19.88
CA PRO A 316 13.60 -8.52 -20.38
C PRO A 316 12.53 -9.00 -19.38
N ARG A 317 12.67 -8.64 -18.10
CA ARG A 317 11.75 -9.01 -17.01
C ARG A 317 10.69 -7.94 -16.74
N GLY A 318 10.73 -6.81 -17.47
CA GLY A 318 9.85 -5.66 -17.22
C GLY A 318 10.17 -4.88 -15.94
N LEU A 319 11.37 -5.09 -15.36
CA LEU A 319 11.79 -4.50 -14.09
C LEU A 319 12.68 -3.25 -14.23
N ALA A 320 13.00 -2.82 -15.45
CA ALA A 320 13.90 -1.69 -15.70
C ALA A 320 13.21 -0.30 -15.67
N ALA A 321 11.89 -0.24 -15.44
CA ALA A 321 11.20 1.04 -15.31
C ALA A 321 11.74 1.83 -14.11
N PRO A 322 11.98 3.15 -14.22
CA PRO A 322 12.66 3.94 -13.18
C PRO A 322 12.06 3.78 -11.78
N HIS A 323 10.74 3.79 -11.64
CA HIS A 323 10.07 3.62 -10.35
C HIS A 323 10.23 2.19 -9.77
N ILE A 324 10.35 1.16 -10.63
CA ILE A 324 10.62 -0.22 -10.19
C ILE A 324 12.08 -0.33 -9.74
N VAL A 325 13.00 0.29 -10.46
CA VAL A 325 14.42 0.36 -10.06
C VAL A 325 14.58 1.03 -8.69
N GLN A 326 13.84 2.12 -8.43
CA GLN A 326 13.80 2.74 -7.10
C GLN A 326 13.29 1.78 -6.02
N ASN A 327 12.22 1.02 -6.30
CA ASN A 327 11.70 0.02 -5.36
C ASN A 327 12.72 -1.11 -5.11
N ILE A 328 13.45 -1.56 -6.14
CA ILE A 328 14.51 -2.56 -6.00
C ILE A 328 15.64 -2.02 -5.12
N LEU A 329 16.09 -0.78 -5.34
CA LEU A 329 17.14 -0.14 -4.52
C LEU A 329 16.70 0.03 -3.07
N ALA A 330 15.45 0.47 -2.82
CA ALA A 330 14.89 0.60 -1.48
C ALA A 330 14.79 -0.76 -0.77
N ALA A 331 14.24 -1.78 -1.43
CA ALA A 331 14.17 -3.14 -0.90
C ALA A 331 15.57 -3.71 -0.61
N SER A 332 16.52 -3.49 -1.54
CA SER A 332 17.92 -3.88 -1.34
C SER A 332 18.53 -3.21 -0.12
N ALA A 333 18.33 -1.89 0.08
CA ALA A 333 18.84 -1.17 1.25
C ALA A 333 18.28 -1.74 2.56
N LEU A 334 16.98 -2.05 2.61
CA LEU A 334 16.32 -2.66 3.76
C LEU A 334 16.94 -4.02 4.12
N VAL A 335 17.06 -4.92 3.15
CA VAL A 335 17.55 -6.28 3.42
C VAL A 335 19.08 -6.35 3.58
N ARG A 336 19.82 -5.43 2.96
CA ARG A 336 21.26 -5.25 3.20
C ARG A 336 21.54 -4.86 4.65
N SER A 337 20.66 -4.07 5.27
CA SER A 337 20.75 -3.76 6.70
C SER A 337 20.61 -5.01 7.58
N TYR A 338 19.94 -6.03 7.10
CA TYR A 338 19.77 -7.34 7.73
C TYR A 338 20.89 -8.34 7.40
N GLY A 339 21.83 -7.94 6.52
CA GLY A 339 23.00 -8.74 6.15
C GLY A 339 22.81 -9.62 4.90
N VAL A 340 21.73 -9.49 4.14
CA VAL A 340 21.53 -10.25 2.89
C VAL A 340 22.61 -9.89 1.87
N PRO A 341 23.39 -10.86 1.33
CA PRO A 341 24.41 -10.59 0.32
C PRO A 341 23.85 -10.09 -1.00
N VAL A 342 24.58 -9.22 -1.72
CA VAL A 342 24.13 -8.71 -3.04
C VAL A 342 23.91 -9.82 -4.07
N GLY A 343 24.70 -10.90 -4.04
CA GLY A 343 24.49 -12.05 -4.92
C GLY A 343 23.16 -12.74 -4.72
N VAL A 344 22.67 -12.82 -3.48
CA VAL A 344 21.33 -13.39 -3.19
C VAL A 344 20.23 -12.48 -3.74
N ILE A 345 20.41 -11.16 -3.65
CA ILE A 345 19.47 -10.18 -4.22
C ILE A 345 19.43 -10.32 -5.74
N HIS A 346 20.61 -10.40 -6.38
CA HIS A 346 20.75 -10.62 -7.83
C HIS A 346 20.00 -11.87 -8.30
N ASP A 347 20.25 -13.00 -7.65
CA ASP A 347 19.64 -14.28 -8.03
C ASP A 347 18.12 -14.26 -7.83
N ALA A 348 17.65 -13.70 -6.72
CA ALA A 348 16.23 -13.59 -6.42
C ALA A 348 15.47 -12.69 -7.43
N LEU A 349 16.11 -11.64 -7.96
CA LEU A 349 15.55 -10.80 -9.03
C LEU A 349 15.36 -11.59 -10.35
N GLY A 350 16.09 -12.69 -10.54
CA GLY A 350 15.93 -13.59 -11.70
C GLY A 350 14.53 -14.17 -11.82
N ASP A 351 13.94 -14.52 -10.69
CA ASP A 351 12.63 -15.20 -10.60
C ASP A 351 11.49 -14.27 -10.20
N PHE A 352 11.79 -13.03 -9.76
CA PHE A 352 10.79 -12.09 -9.32
C PHE A 352 9.86 -11.64 -10.46
N ARG A 353 8.57 -11.56 -10.17
CA ARG A 353 7.54 -11.04 -11.08
C ARG A 353 6.70 -10.00 -10.34
N LEU A 354 6.37 -8.93 -11.05
CA LEU A 354 5.42 -7.93 -10.53
C LEU A 354 4.04 -8.57 -10.37
N ASP A 355 3.27 -8.06 -9.41
CA ASP A 355 1.85 -8.38 -9.29
C ASP A 355 1.10 -7.97 -10.56
N ALA A 356 -0.02 -8.64 -10.79
CA ALA A 356 -1.00 -8.24 -11.79
C ALA A 356 -1.41 -6.76 -11.62
N HIS A 357 -1.84 -6.15 -12.71
CA HIS A 357 -2.33 -4.76 -12.76
C HIS A 357 -1.24 -3.68 -12.50
N ARG A 358 0.04 -4.00 -12.76
CA ARG A 358 1.18 -3.05 -12.70
C ARG A 358 1.91 -3.02 -14.03
N ILE A 359 1.53 -2.09 -14.91
CA ILE A 359 2.07 -1.95 -16.28
C ILE A 359 2.07 -3.31 -17.01
N GLU A 360 1.03 -4.10 -16.76
CA GLU A 360 0.88 -5.44 -17.29
C GLU A 360 0.42 -5.40 -18.75
N THR A 361 1.13 -6.08 -19.65
CA THR A 361 0.69 -6.22 -21.03
C THR A 361 -0.42 -7.26 -21.13
N VAL A 362 -1.64 -6.79 -21.37
CA VAL A 362 -2.83 -7.65 -21.52
C VAL A 362 -2.87 -8.29 -22.90
N ALA A 363 -2.55 -7.51 -23.94
CA ALA A 363 -2.53 -7.97 -25.33
C ALA A 363 -1.69 -7.04 -26.22
N VAL A 364 -1.26 -7.59 -27.35
CA VAL A 364 -0.74 -6.82 -28.50
C VAL A 364 -1.51 -7.30 -29.73
N SER A 365 -2.28 -6.40 -30.37
CA SER A 365 -3.08 -6.72 -31.54
C SER A 365 -3.10 -5.56 -32.52
N GLY A 366 -2.97 -5.83 -33.81
CA GLY A 366 -2.96 -4.79 -34.85
C GLY A 366 -1.86 -3.74 -34.67
N GLY A 367 -0.75 -4.07 -33.97
CA GLY A 367 0.30 -3.11 -33.63
C GLY A 367 -0.04 -2.18 -32.46
N ILE A 368 -1.17 -2.39 -31.78
CA ILE A 368 -1.60 -1.66 -30.58
C ILE A 368 -1.29 -2.50 -29.34
N ARG A 369 -0.68 -1.88 -28.32
CA ARG A 369 -0.46 -2.50 -27.02
C ARG A 369 -1.58 -2.12 -26.06
N TRP A 370 -2.10 -3.10 -25.31
CA TRP A 370 -3.10 -2.93 -24.28
C TRP A 370 -2.44 -3.18 -22.92
N ILE A 371 -2.35 -2.13 -22.12
CA ILE A 371 -1.59 -2.13 -20.86
C ILE A 371 -2.52 -1.85 -19.69
N ASP A 372 -2.46 -2.73 -18.70
CA ASP A 372 -3.16 -2.58 -17.42
C ASP A 372 -2.21 -2.08 -16.34
N ASP A 373 -2.48 -0.89 -15.85
CA ASP A 373 -1.90 -0.33 -14.62
C ASP A 373 -3.02 0.20 -13.71
N SER A 374 -4.04 -0.64 -13.51
CA SER A 374 -5.17 -0.30 -12.62
C SER A 374 -4.74 0.06 -11.20
N LYS A 375 -3.55 -0.36 -10.77
CA LYS A 375 -2.93 0.00 -9.50
C LYS A 375 -2.46 1.46 -9.42
N ALA A 376 -2.39 2.20 -10.52
CA ALA A 376 -2.10 3.64 -10.55
C ALA A 376 -3.31 4.45 -10.04
N THR A 377 -3.55 4.41 -8.72
CA THR A 377 -4.73 4.94 -8.05
C THR A 377 -4.62 6.41 -7.62
N ASN A 378 -3.58 7.10 -8.05
CA ASN A 378 -3.39 8.54 -7.83
C ASN A 378 -2.64 9.17 -9.02
N PRO A 379 -2.67 10.52 -9.16
CA PRO A 379 -2.04 11.22 -10.28
C PRO A 379 -0.54 10.93 -10.44
N HIS A 380 0.21 10.85 -9.34
CA HIS A 380 1.65 10.60 -9.38
C HIS A 380 1.99 9.19 -9.91
N ALA A 381 1.20 8.17 -9.55
CA ALA A 381 1.37 6.82 -10.09
C ALA A 381 1.06 6.78 -11.59
N ALA A 382 -0.05 7.40 -12.01
CA ALA A 382 -0.42 7.50 -13.43
C ALA A 382 0.62 8.27 -14.26
N GLU A 383 1.26 9.29 -13.70
CA GLU A 383 2.36 10.02 -14.33
C GLU A 383 3.53 9.10 -14.68
N ALA A 384 3.93 8.23 -13.73
CA ALA A 384 5.01 7.27 -13.96
C ALA A 384 4.68 6.33 -15.13
N SER A 385 3.43 5.86 -15.20
CA SER A 385 2.95 4.99 -16.28
C SER A 385 2.89 5.71 -17.62
N LEU A 386 2.37 6.93 -17.66
CA LEU A 386 2.32 7.74 -18.87
C LEU A 386 3.72 8.04 -19.44
N ARG A 387 4.72 8.22 -18.59
CA ARG A 387 6.11 8.45 -19.01
C ARG A 387 6.74 7.24 -19.70
N ALA A 388 6.26 6.03 -19.42
CA ALA A 388 6.80 4.80 -19.99
C ALA A 388 6.44 4.60 -21.46
N PHE A 389 5.45 5.35 -22.01
CA PHE A 389 4.94 5.14 -23.37
C PHE A 389 4.97 6.42 -24.21
N GLY A 390 5.15 6.25 -25.52
CA GLY A 390 5.27 7.38 -26.46
C GLY A 390 3.94 8.02 -26.84
N LYS A 391 3.04 7.26 -27.46
CA LYS A 391 1.67 7.66 -27.83
C LYS A 391 0.66 6.81 -27.08
N VAL A 392 -0.30 7.48 -26.45
CA VAL A 392 -1.21 6.85 -25.48
C VAL A 392 -2.67 7.21 -25.77
N VAL A 393 -3.53 6.20 -25.81
CA VAL A 393 -4.97 6.33 -25.57
C VAL A 393 -5.18 6.04 -24.07
N TRP A 394 -5.54 7.05 -23.30
CA TRP A 394 -5.51 6.99 -21.84
C TRP A 394 -6.91 6.76 -21.27
N ILE A 395 -7.11 5.66 -20.55
CA ILE A 395 -8.31 5.40 -19.75
C ILE A 395 -8.03 5.88 -18.32
N VAL A 396 -8.78 6.90 -17.87
CA VAL A 396 -8.52 7.66 -16.66
C VAL A 396 -9.80 7.95 -15.90
N GLY A 397 -9.75 7.97 -14.56
CA GLY A 397 -10.86 8.37 -13.71
C GLY A 397 -11.24 7.37 -12.63
N GLY A 398 -12.16 7.79 -11.78
CA GLY A 398 -12.58 7.18 -10.53
C GLY A 398 -12.58 8.22 -9.41
N LEU A 399 -12.41 7.78 -8.15
CA LEU A 399 -12.43 8.64 -6.96
C LEU A 399 -11.08 9.33 -6.75
N LEU A 400 -11.00 10.66 -7.02
CA LEU A 400 -9.77 11.46 -6.92
C LEU A 400 -9.36 11.82 -5.47
N LYS A 401 -10.21 11.63 -4.46
CA LYS A 401 -9.93 11.88 -3.03
C LYS A 401 -9.40 13.30 -2.75
N GLY A 402 -9.97 14.30 -3.40
CA GLY A 402 -9.58 15.70 -3.24
C GLY A 402 -8.29 16.12 -3.93
N VAL A 403 -7.65 15.23 -4.69
CA VAL A 403 -6.41 15.56 -5.42
C VAL A 403 -6.74 16.13 -6.80
N ASP A 404 -6.00 17.18 -7.19
CA ASP A 404 -6.14 17.84 -8.49
C ASP A 404 -5.33 17.09 -9.58
N ALA A 405 -5.95 16.87 -10.73
CA ALA A 405 -5.32 16.23 -11.89
C ALA A 405 -4.85 17.23 -12.97
N ASP A 406 -5.03 18.52 -12.78
CA ASP A 406 -4.68 19.56 -13.78
C ASP A 406 -3.22 19.48 -14.22
N ALA A 407 -2.29 19.42 -13.26
CA ALA A 407 -0.86 19.35 -13.55
C ALA A 407 -0.49 18.09 -14.34
N LEU A 408 -1.10 16.93 -14.01
CA LEU A 408 -0.89 15.66 -14.70
C LEU A 408 -1.35 15.74 -16.16
N VAL A 409 -2.55 16.26 -16.42
CA VAL A 409 -3.08 16.42 -17.78
C VAL A 409 -2.19 17.37 -18.58
N ALA A 410 -1.84 18.55 -18.02
CA ALA A 410 -1.00 19.55 -18.68
C ALA A 410 0.38 18.98 -19.08
N ALA A 411 1.00 18.20 -18.22
CA ALA A 411 2.34 17.63 -18.45
C ALA A 411 2.36 16.58 -19.56
N HIS A 412 1.25 15.87 -19.79
CA HIS A 412 1.23 14.71 -20.69
C HIS A 412 0.44 14.88 -21.98
N VAL A 413 -0.24 16.01 -22.19
CA VAL A 413 -1.08 16.26 -23.38
C VAL A 413 -0.38 15.95 -24.71
N GLY A 414 0.91 16.26 -24.84
CA GLY A 414 1.69 16.06 -26.07
C GLY A 414 1.87 14.59 -26.50
N ARG A 415 1.69 13.65 -25.57
CA ARG A 415 1.78 12.20 -25.84
C ARG A 415 0.40 11.53 -25.98
N LEU A 416 -0.68 12.23 -25.65
CA LEU A 416 -2.00 11.65 -25.73
C LEU A 416 -2.52 11.67 -27.18
N ARG A 417 -3.14 10.57 -27.60
CA ARG A 417 -3.96 10.48 -28.79
C ARG A 417 -5.42 10.79 -28.47
N ALA A 418 -5.92 10.24 -27.37
CA ALA A 418 -7.26 10.43 -26.85
C ALA A 418 -7.28 10.17 -25.33
N ALA A 419 -8.33 10.65 -24.67
CA ALA A 419 -8.63 10.29 -23.30
C ALA A 419 -10.05 9.75 -23.17
N ILE A 420 -10.21 8.71 -22.34
CA ILE A 420 -11.49 8.07 -22.02
C ILE A 420 -11.67 8.17 -20.52
N VAL A 421 -12.66 8.98 -20.10
CA VAL A 421 -12.89 9.28 -18.68
C VAL A 421 -13.96 8.35 -18.15
N ILE A 422 -13.60 7.61 -17.11
CA ILE A 422 -14.47 6.75 -16.30
C ILE A 422 -14.70 7.37 -14.93
N GLY A 423 -15.50 6.74 -14.08
CA GLY A 423 -15.81 7.22 -12.72
C GLY A 423 -17.22 7.80 -12.60
N VAL A 424 -17.74 7.82 -11.38
CA VAL A 424 -19.05 8.42 -11.08
C VAL A 424 -18.96 9.95 -11.21
N ASP A 425 -17.95 10.58 -10.59
CA ASP A 425 -17.67 12.00 -10.76
C ASP A 425 -16.51 12.22 -11.73
N ARG A 426 -16.84 12.70 -12.93
CA ARG A 426 -15.91 12.98 -14.02
C ARG A 426 -15.60 14.47 -14.20
N ALA A 427 -16.35 15.35 -13.50
CA ALA A 427 -16.38 16.78 -13.80
C ALA A 427 -14.99 17.43 -13.70
N ALA A 428 -14.21 17.11 -12.67
CA ALA A 428 -12.88 17.66 -12.46
C ALA A 428 -11.91 17.27 -13.58
N LEU A 429 -11.86 15.99 -13.96
CA LEU A 429 -11.01 15.49 -15.06
C LEU A 429 -11.42 16.07 -16.40
N VAL A 430 -12.71 16.09 -16.72
CA VAL A 430 -13.23 16.68 -17.96
C VAL A 430 -12.87 18.17 -18.04
N ALA A 431 -12.97 18.91 -16.93
CA ALA A 431 -12.58 20.31 -16.89
C ALA A 431 -11.07 20.50 -17.11
N ALA A 432 -10.22 19.62 -16.53
CA ALA A 432 -8.78 19.63 -16.74
C ALA A 432 -8.41 19.39 -18.22
N PHE A 433 -9.01 18.37 -18.86
CA PHE A 433 -8.79 18.11 -20.29
C PHE A 433 -9.26 19.26 -21.17
N ARG A 434 -10.43 19.84 -20.92
CA ARG A 434 -10.94 21.00 -21.67
C ARG A 434 -10.05 22.23 -21.56
N ARG A 435 -9.39 22.39 -20.38
CA ARG A 435 -8.46 23.51 -20.14
C ARG A 435 -7.12 23.33 -20.82
N HIS A 436 -6.52 22.14 -20.71
CA HIS A 436 -5.14 21.90 -21.12
C HIS A 436 -5.02 21.21 -22.48
N ALA A 437 -6.08 20.55 -22.95
CA ALA A 437 -6.11 19.76 -24.18
C ALA A 437 -7.43 19.91 -24.95
N PRO A 438 -7.88 21.14 -25.28
CA PRO A 438 -9.22 21.37 -25.88
C PRO A 438 -9.45 20.65 -27.21
N GLU A 439 -8.39 20.34 -27.95
CA GLU A 439 -8.46 19.65 -29.27
C GLU A 439 -8.29 18.12 -29.14
N LEU A 440 -8.01 17.61 -27.94
CA LEU A 440 -7.84 16.18 -27.72
C LEU A 440 -9.21 15.47 -27.82
N PRO A 441 -9.34 14.39 -28.60
CA PRO A 441 -10.52 13.53 -28.52
C PRO A 441 -10.76 13.07 -27.08
N LEU A 442 -11.87 13.49 -26.48
CA LEU A 442 -12.26 13.22 -25.12
C LEU A 442 -13.59 12.48 -25.12
N PHE A 443 -13.62 11.31 -24.51
CA PHE A 443 -14.82 10.47 -24.38
C PHE A 443 -15.15 10.28 -22.91
N GLU A 444 -16.44 10.27 -22.57
CA GLU A 444 -16.94 10.01 -21.23
C GLU A 444 -17.75 8.73 -21.23
N VAL A 445 -17.40 7.78 -20.37
CA VAL A 445 -18.22 6.59 -20.11
C VAL A 445 -19.26 6.96 -19.06
N VAL A 446 -20.53 7.04 -19.46
CA VAL A 446 -21.61 7.61 -18.63
C VAL A 446 -22.43 6.55 -17.91
N THR A 447 -22.18 5.27 -18.20
CA THR A 447 -22.92 4.17 -17.57
C THR A 447 -22.65 4.10 -16.05
N GLU A 448 -23.69 3.81 -15.29
CA GLU A 448 -23.62 3.51 -13.84
C GLU A 448 -23.48 2.00 -13.59
N ASP A 449 -23.68 1.17 -14.61
CA ASP A 449 -23.56 -0.27 -14.53
C ASP A 449 -22.09 -0.69 -14.62
N THR A 450 -21.53 -1.11 -13.49
CA THR A 450 -20.14 -1.58 -13.35
C THR A 450 -19.75 -2.64 -14.38
N GLU A 451 -20.68 -3.50 -14.79
CA GLU A 451 -20.42 -4.57 -15.77
C GLU A 451 -20.14 -4.00 -17.18
N THR A 452 -20.64 -2.81 -17.48
CA THR A 452 -20.53 -2.19 -18.81
C THR A 452 -19.45 -1.12 -18.91
N VAL A 453 -18.92 -0.58 -17.80
CA VAL A 453 -17.90 0.49 -17.79
C VAL A 453 -16.67 0.12 -18.59
N MET A 454 -16.02 -0.99 -18.31
CA MET A 454 -14.80 -1.40 -19.01
C MET A 454 -15.03 -1.87 -20.44
N PRO A 455 -16.08 -2.64 -20.77
CA PRO A 455 -16.45 -2.92 -22.16
C PRO A 455 -16.63 -1.66 -23.02
N GLU A 456 -17.31 -0.64 -22.49
CA GLU A 456 -17.51 0.63 -23.20
C GLU A 456 -16.21 1.41 -23.34
N ALA A 457 -15.39 1.52 -22.28
CA ALA A 457 -14.09 2.19 -22.33
C ALA A 457 -13.14 1.54 -23.34
N VAL A 458 -13.06 0.21 -23.36
CA VAL A 458 -12.24 -0.55 -24.31
C VAL A 458 -12.77 -0.41 -25.74
N ALA A 459 -14.08 -0.42 -25.95
CA ALA A 459 -14.68 -0.20 -27.26
C ALA A 459 -14.35 1.20 -27.81
N LEU A 460 -14.47 2.26 -26.99
CA LEU A 460 -14.09 3.62 -27.35
C LEU A 460 -12.59 3.72 -27.67
N ALA A 461 -11.73 3.12 -26.83
CA ALA A 461 -10.30 3.10 -27.07
C ALA A 461 -9.93 2.46 -28.41
N ALA A 462 -10.57 1.34 -28.74
CA ALA A 462 -10.34 0.63 -30.01
C ALA A 462 -10.73 1.45 -31.24
N THR A 463 -11.67 2.41 -31.13
CA THR A 463 -12.08 3.27 -32.28
C THR A 463 -11.06 4.33 -32.61
N VAL A 464 -10.17 4.71 -31.68
CA VAL A 464 -9.25 5.84 -31.85
C VAL A 464 -7.77 5.43 -31.81
N ALA A 465 -7.46 4.23 -31.33
CA ALA A 465 -6.08 3.74 -31.29
C ALA A 465 -5.60 3.37 -32.69
N GLU A 466 -4.35 3.70 -33.02
CA GLU A 466 -3.67 3.37 -34.25
C GLU A 466 -2.45 2.47 -34.02
N PRO A 467 -1.97 1.73 -35.04
CA PRO A 467 -0.75 0.93 -34.91
C PRO A 467 0.43 1.77 -34.39
N GLY A 468 1.09 1.26 -33.33
CA GLY A 468 2.15 1.96 -32.62
C GLY A 468 1.69 2.64 -31.31
N ASP A 469 0.38 2.79 -31.10
CA ASP A 469 -0.15 3.34 -29.86
C ASP A 469 -0.17 2.33 -28.71
N THR A 470 -0.29 2.87 -27.50
CA THR A 470 -0.58 2.12 -26.29
C THR A 470 -1.93 2.55 -25.73
N VAL A 471 -2.88 1.63 -25.61
CA VAL A 471 -4.08 1.82 -24.78
C VAL A 471 -3.68 1.51 -23.35
N LEU A 472 -3.73 2.51 -22.50
CA LEU A 472 -3.23 2.45 -21.13
C LEU A 472 -4.39 2.70 -20.15
N LEU A 473 -4.71 1.69 -19.32
CA LEU A 473 -5.50 1.87 -18.12
C LEU A 473 -4.55 2.32 -16.99
N ALA A 474 -4.48 3.62 -16.73
CA ALA A 474 -3.77 4.21 -15.60
C ALA A 474 -4.69 5.27 -14.97
N PRO A 475 -5.57 4.88 -14.07
CA PRO A 475 -6.76 5.65 -13.71
C PRO A 475 -6.52 6.98 -13.02
N ALA A 476 -5.36 7.20 -12.39
CA ALA A 476 -5.03 8.36 -11.56
C ALA A 476 -5.98 8.57 -10.36
N ALA A 477 -6.84 7.60 -10.08
CA ALA A 477 -7.90 7.67 -9.09
C ALA A 477 -8.21 6.30 -8.49
N ALA A 478 -8.75 6.28 -7.26
CA ALA A 478 -9.22 5.04 -6.64
C ALA A 478 -10.45 4.49 -7.39
N SER A 479 -10.76 3.22 -7.18
CA SER A 479 -11.74 2.48 -7.98
C SER A 479 -13.10 2.31 -7.30
N MET A 480 -13.18 2.56 -5.98
CA MET A 480 -14.32 2.15 -5.13
C MET A 480 -15.62 2.91 -5.38
N ASP A 481 -15.65 3.82 -6.33
CA ASP A 481 -16.87 4.47 -6.81
C ASP A 481 -17.64 3.62 -7.83
N GLN A 482 -16.93 2.78 -8.61
CA GLN A 482 -17.53 1.93 -9.65
C GLN A 482 -17.10 0.45 -9.57
N PHE A 483 -16.10 0.09 -8.79
CA PHE A 483 -15.54 -1.26 -8.70
C PHE A 483 -15.27 -1.63 -7.24
N ALA A 484 -15.23 -2.93 -6.93
CA ALA A 484 -14.92 -3.39 -5.57
C ALA A 484 -13.53 -2.93 -5.09
N ASP A 485 -12.54 -2.99 -5.98
CA ASP A 485 -11.17 -2.54 -5.77
C ASP A 485 -10.44 -2.34 -7.10
N TYR A 486 -9.16 -1.98 -7.06
CA TYR A 486 -8.34 -1.80 -8.25
C TYR A 486 -8.11 -3.12 -9.02
N ALA A 487 -8.11 -4.26 -8.33
CA ALA A 487 -7.92 -5.56 -8.98
C ALA A 487 -9.17 -5.97 -9.75
N ASP A 488 -10.36 -5.71 -9.21
CA ASP A 488 -11.62 -5.87 -9.94
C ASP A 488 -11.67 -5.00 -11.19
N ARG A 489 -11.28 -3.73 -11.09
CA ARG A 489 -11.18 -2.83 -12.25
C ARG A 489 -10.22 -3.36 -13.31
N GLY A 490 -9.03 -3.81 -12.92
CA GLY A 490 -8.05 -4.38 -13.83
C GLY A 490 -8.51 -5.70 -14.46
N ARG A 491 -9.09 -6.61 -13.68
CA ARG A 491 -9.65 -7.86 -14.19
C ARG A 491 -10.70 -7.60 -15.28
N ARG A 492 -11.63 -6.67 -15.04
CA ARG A 492 -12.66 -6.28 -16.01
C ARG A 492 -12.08 -5.66 -17.28
N PHE A 493 -10.99 -4.92 -17.16
CA PHE A 493 -10.25 -4.42 -18.31
C PHE A 493 -9.66 -5.57 -19.12
N HIS A 494 -9.02 -6.58 -18.49
CA HIS A 494 -8.52 -7.78 -19.16
C HIS A 494 -9.63 -8.53 -19.90
N GLU A 495 -10.77 -8.74 -19.25
CA GLU A 495 -11.93 -9.43 -19.83
C GLU A 495 -12.48 -8.67 -21.05
N ALA A 496 -12.63 -7.34 -20.94
CA ALA A 496 -13.11 -6.49 -22.02
C ALA A 496 -12.15 -6.49 -23.22
N VAL A 497 -10.83 -6.39 -22.97
CA VAL A 497 -9.81 -6.45 -24.03
C VAL A 497 -9.85 -7.81 -24.74
N ARG A 498 -9.88 -8.92 -23.97
CA ARG A 498 -9.93 -10.27 -24.56
C ARG A 498 -11.20 -10.51 -25.35
N ALA A 499 -12.34 -10.08 -24.84
CA ALA A 499 -13.62 -10.19 -25.54
C ALA A 499 -13.63 -9.39 -26.86
N ARG A 500 -13.07 -8.18 -26.84
CA ARG A 500 -12.96 -7.32 -28.04
C ARG A 500 -12.05 -7.91 -29.10
N LEU A 501 -10.88 -8.43 -28.71
CA LEU A 501 -9.89 -8.97 -29.62
C LEU A 501 -10.19 -10.42 -30.04
N GLY A 502 -10.85 -11.23 -29.19
CA GLY A 502 -11.25 -12.60 -29.50
C GLY A 502 -12.36 -12.69 -30.56
N GLY A 503 -13.18 -11.61 -30.71
CA GLY A 503 -14.14 -11.48 -31.79
C GLY A 503 -13.52 -11.19 -33.17
N GLU A 504 -12.23 -10.81 -33.23
CA GLU A 504 -11.48 -10.55 -34.47
C GLU A 504 -10.60 -11.76 -34.87
N ALA A 505 -10.38 -12.75 -33.97
CA ALA A 505 -9.45 -13.88 -34.20
C ALA A 505 -10.02 -15.04 -35.01
N ASP A 506 -11.30 -15.04 -35.36
CA ASP A 506 -11.88 -16.06 -36.28
C ASP A 506 -11.57 -15.79 -37.77
N GLY A 507 -10.72 -14.80 -38.08
CA GLY A 507 -10.38 -14.41 -39.44
C GLY A 507 -8.98 -14.71 -39.93
N ASP A 508 -7.95 -14.87 -39.07
CA ASP A 508 -6.58 -15.09 -39.58
C ASP A 508 -5.64 -15.64 -38.50
N SER A 509 -5.64 -16.94 -38.29
CA SER A 509 -4.53 -17.64 -37.63
C SER A 509 -4.29 -19.00 -38.25
N ALA A 510 -3.42 -19.02 -39.26
CA ALA A 510 -2.72 -20.25 -39.64
C ALA A 510 -1.71 -20.59 -38.53
N PRO A 511 -1.65 -21.84 -38.03
CA PRO A 511 -0.66 -22.24 -37.04
C PRO A 511 0.74 -22.21 -37.67
N LEU A 512 1.69 -21.54 -37.01
CA LEU A 512 3.10 -21.66 -37.31
C LEU A 512 3.53 -23.09 -36.99
N ASP A 513 3.90 -23.82 -38.02
CA ASP A 513 4.50 -25.18 -37.96
C ASP A 513 5.87 -25.08 -37.26
N PRO A 514 6.15 -25.83 -36.17
CA PRO A 514 7.42 -25.79 -35.47
C PRO A 514 8.49 -26.71 -36.08
N THR A 515 8.31 -27.24 -37.31
CA THR A 515 9.30 -28.10 -37.95
C THR A 515 9.77 -27.53 -39.29
N GLY A 516 10.69 -26.57 -39.24
CA GLY A 516 11.49 -26.13 -40.38
C GLY A 516 12.87 -26.77 -40.37
N GLU A 517 12.97 -28.03 -40.76
CA GLU A 517 14.21 -28.58 -41.32
C GLU A 517 14.31 -28.20 -42.81
N GLY A 518 15.43 -27.54 -43.18
CA GLY A 518 15.79 -27.22 -44.54
C GLY A 518 17.01 -26.30 -44.61
#